data_44244c0c5abf57b1689c9cc3840db256
#
_entry.id   44244c0c5abf57b1689c9cc3840db256
#
_cell.length_a   1.000
_cell.length_b   1.000
_cell.length_c   1.000
_cell.angle_alpha   90.00
_cell.angle_beta   90.00
_cell.angle_gamma   90.00
#
_symmetry.space_group_name_H-M   'P 1'
#
loop_
_entity.id
_entity.type
_entity.pdbx_description
1 polymer ?
#
loop_
_entity_poly.entity_id
_entity_poly.type
_entity_poly.pdbx_seq_one_letter_code
_entity_poly.pdbx_strand_id
1 'polypeptide(L)'
;ELLRVSAVGVEQYLALIALALITGAVGIAVMRSSPVFEKIFTRTGMPVWIRPAVGGLLVGCLAIVTPQVLAAGHGAMLLDLHREMAIGVIAVVIALKMTACMISLGSGFRGGLFFASLFVGSLIGKFYAAVLLLWLPTIAVDPQVSMLTGMATLGVAIVGGPLTMAFLVLEMTRNVDVTAVVLAACIVTSIGVRFLFGHSFSTWRLHLSGETIRSANDVGWLRNLTVERTMRTDIGQVPSTATIAACRAQFALGSCRAIVVVNKADEYCGVVMLPELFSGDLDSIADEIQVVELAKYIDVALRPEMNIKTAMKIFDDAEAELLAVIQSEDNRKVIGFLSESFARRRYVEELDKATRGVLGS
;
A
#
# COMPACT_ATOMS: atom_id res chain seq x y z
N GLU A 1 -10.57 34.86 11.03
CA GLU A 1 -9.49 35.71 11.57
C GLU A 1 -8.18 35.20 11.02
N LEU A 2 -7.40 36.08 10.34
CA LEU A 2 -6.12 35.72 9.73
C LEU A 2 -5.07 35.53 10.82
N LEU A 3 -4.32 34.45 10.79
CA LEU A 3 -3.19 34.23 11.68
C LEU A 3 -2.10 35.28 11.40
N ARG A 4 -1.86 36.17 12.35
CA ARG A 4 -0.73 37.10 12.30
C ARG A 4 0.51 36.41 12.77
N VAL A 5 1.35 36.01 11.83
CA VAL A 5 2.59 35.27 12.12
C VAL A 5 3.77 36.19 11.92
N SER A 6 4.71 36.19 12.85
CA SER A 6 5.94 36.98 12.82
C SER A 6 6.90 36.48 11.72
N ALA A 7 7.75 37.39 11.21
CA ALA A 7 8.79 37.03 10.26
C ALA A 7 9.79 36.04 10.90
N VAL A 8 10.17 35.02 10.13
CA VAL A 8 11.06 33.94 10.58
C VAL A 8 12.51 34.37 10.39
N GLY A 9 13.30 34.42 11.47
CA GLY A 9 14.74 34.67 11.39
C GLY A 9 15.53 33.45 10.84
N VAL A 10 16.70 33.71 10.24
CA VAL A 10 17.53 32.66 9.63
C VAL A 10 17.92 31.53 10.62
N GLU A 11 18.14 31.87 11.88
CA GLU A 11 18.49 30.91 12.94
C GLU A 11 17.34 29.95 13.25
N GLN A 12 16.09 30.37 13.02
CA GLN A 12 14.91 29.57 13.27
C GLN A 12 14.67 28.51 12.16
N TYR A 13 15.28 28.66 10.97
CA TYR A 13 15.18 27.68 9.89
C TYR A 13 15.74 26.31 10.29
N LEU A 14 16.88 26.29 10.97
CA LEU A 14 17.47 25.02 11.44
C LEU A 14 16.57 24.31 12.46
N ALA A 15 15.95 25.07 13.36
CA ALA A 15 15.00 24.52 14.32
C ALA A 15 13.75 23.93 13.61
N LEU A 16 13.23 24.61 12.57
CA LEU A 16 12.09 24.10 11.80
C LEU A 16 12.44 22.91 10.91
N ILE A 17 13.68 22.84 10.42
CA ILE A 17 14.17 21.62 9.71
C ILE A 17 14.29 20.46 10.69
N ALA A 18 14.77 20.68 11.91
CA ALA A 18 14.79 19.62 12.94
C ALA A 18 13.38 19.12 13.28
N LEU A 19 12.40 20.02 13.40
CA LEU A 19 11.00 19.65 13.55
C LEU A 19 10.49 18.83 12.37
N ALA A 20 10.86 19.17 11.13
CA ALA A 20 10.51 18.44 9.92
C ALA A 20 11.04 16.99 9.93
N LEU A 21 12.26 16.78 10.42
CA LEU A 21 12.83 15.44 10.58
C LEU A 21 12.13 14.65 11.69
N ILE A 22 11.81 15.28 12.81
CA ILE A 22 11.07 14.65 13.92
C ILE A 22 9.69 14.20 13.44
N THR A 23 8.93 15.09 12.79
CA THR A 23 7.59 14.74 12.27
C THR A 23 7.66 13.69 11.17
N GLY A 24 8.70 13.72 10.33
CA GLY A 24 8.99 12.67 9.36
C GLY A 24 9.19 11.30 10.01
N ALA A 25 10.00 11.24 11.07
CA ALA A 25 10.23 10.02 11.83
C ALA A 25 8.95 9.52 12.52
N VAL A 26 8.14 10.42 13.09
CA VAL A 26 6.82 10.09 13.66
C VAL A 26 5.89 9.53 12.58
N GLY A 27 5.85 10.14 11.40
CA GLY A 27 5.07 9.63 10.27
C GLY A 27 5.45 8.21 9.86
N ILE A 28 6.75 7.92 9.76
CA ILE A 28 7.26 6.57 9.49
C ILE A 28 6.85 5.60 10.61
N ALA A 29 6.96 6.00 11.87
CA ALA A 29 6.55 5.18 13.01
C ALA A 29 5.06 4.83 12.96
N VAL A 30 4.19 5.80 12.64
CA VAL A 30 2.75 5.61 12.43
C VAL A 30 2.49 4.60 11.32
N MET A 31 3.15 4.75 10.17
CA MET A 31 2.99 3.85 9.03
C MET A 31 3.42 2.41 9.35
N ARG A 32 4.53 2.24 10.07
CA ARG A 32 5.03 0.92 10.48
C ARG A 32 4.18 0.26 11.57
N SER A 33 3.59 1.05 12.47
CA SER A 33 2.76 0.51 13.56
C SER A 33 1.36 0.09 13.11
N SER A 34 0.80 0.70 12.06
CA SER A 34 -0.55 0.40 11.57
C SER A 34 -0.81 -1.10 11.31
N PRO A 35 0.06 -1.86 10.60
CA PRO A 35 -0.14 -3.30 10.38
C PRO A 35 -0.04 -4.13 11.68
N VAL A 36 0.71 -3.65 12.66
CA VAL A 36 0.85 -4.34 13.95
C VAL A 36 -0.49 -4.32 14.70
N PHE A 37 -1.15 -3.16 14.74
CA PHE A 37 -2.47 -3.04 15.36
C PHE A 37 -3.54 -3.87 14.61
N GLU A 38 -3.48 -3.90 13.28
CA GLU A 38 -4.36 -4.76 12.49
C GLU A 38 -4.14 -6.25 12.81
N LYS A 39 -2.90 -6.70 12.95
CA LYS A 39 -2.57 -8.07 13.36
C LYS A 39 -3.07 -8.39 14.77
N ILE A 40 -3.02 -7.44 15.71
CA ILE A 40 -3.55 -7.62 17.07
C ILE A 40 -5.05 -7.93 16.98
N PHE A 41 -5.83 -7.11 16.27
CA PHE A 41 -7.26 -7.33 16.11
C PHE A 41 -7.60 -8.62 15.35
N THR A 42 -6.80 -9.01 14.35
CA THR A 42 -7.02 -10.28 13.62
C THR A 42 -6.74 -11.50 14.48
N ARG A 43 -5.72 -11.45 15.35
CA ARG A 43 -5.37 -12.56 16.26
C ARG A 43 -6.42 -12.85 17.36
N THR A 44 -7.28 -11.88 17.67
CA THR A 44 -8.36 -12.09 18.68
C THR A 44 -9.45 -13.05 18.23
N GLY A 45 -9.44 -13.47 16.95
CA GLY A 45 -10.48 -14.35 16.40
C GLY A 45 -11.89 -13.73 16.29
N MET A 46 -12.02 -12.43 16.60
CA MET A 46 -13.30 -11.74 16.52
C MET A 46 -13.81 -11.63 15.07
N PRO A 47 -15.12 -11.84 14.84
CA PRO A 47 -15.75 -11.59 13.54
C PRO A 47 -15.47 -10.16 13.05
N VAL A 48 -15.26 -10.00 11.74
CA VAL A 48 -14.87 -8.71 11.12
C VAL A 48 -15.84 -7.58 11.46
N TRP A 49 -17.15 -7.88 11.57
CA TRP A 49 -18.19 -6.89 11.85
C TRP A 49 -18.21 -6.39 13.32
N ILE A 50 -17.65 -7.15 14.29
CA ILE A 50 -17.56 -6.77 15.71
C ILE A 50 -16.31 -5.91 15.98
N ARG A 51 -15.23 -6.08 15.23
CA ARG A 51 -13.97 -5.36 15.47
C ARG A 51 -14.13 -3.84 15.54
N PRO A 52 -14.89 -3.18 14.63
CA PRO A 52 -15.12 -1.74 14.74
C PRO A 52 -15.87 -1.34 16.01
N ALA A 53 -16.83 -2.13 16.48
CA ALA A 53 -17.56 -1.85 17.71
C ALA A 53 -16.63 -1.85 18.95
N VAL A 54 -15.74 -2.85 19.03
CA VAL A 54 -14.74 -2.92 20.10
C VAL A 54 -13.73 -1.77 19.98
N GLY A 55 -13.25 -1.47 18.77
CA GLY A 55 -12.38 -0.32 18.52
C GLY A 55 -13.01 1.00 18.92
N GLY A 56 -14.30 1.20 18.57
CA GLY A 56 -15.08 2.38 18.94
C GLY A 56 -15.24 2.53 20.45
N LEU A 57 -15.50 1.42 21.16
CA LEU A 57 -15.57 1.41 22.62
C LEU A 57 -14.25 1.84 23.26
N LEU A 58 -13.12 1.30 22.78
CA LEU A 58 -11.79 1.65 23.28
C LEU A 58 -11.48 3.14 23.04
N VAL A 59 -11.78 3.66 21.84
CA VAL A 59 -11.63 5.10 21.53
C VAL A 59 -12.56 5.94 22.39
N GLY A 60 -13.79 5.48 22.66
CA GLY A 60 -14.73 6.12 23.57
C GLY A 60 -14.19 6.23 25.00
N CYS A 61 -13.55 5.17 25.51
CA CYS A 61 -12.87 5.20 26.81
C CYS A 61 -11.74 6.23 26.85
N LEU A 62 -10.92 6.32 25.78
CA LEU A 62 -9.89 7.36 25.68
C LEU A 62 -10.48 8.77 25.63
N ALA A 63 -11.65 8.94 25.04
CA ALA A 63 -12.35 10.22 24.94
C ALA A 63 -12.87 10.75 26.28
N ILE A 64 -13.06 9.89 27.28
CA ILE A 64 -13.39 10.31 28.66
C ILE A 64 -12.24 11.14 29.24
N VAL A 65 -11.00 10.81 28.92
CA VAL A 65 -9.80 11.54 29.39
C VAL A 65 -9.70 12.89 28.66
N THR A 66 -9.88 12.91 27.35
CA THR A 66 -9.90 14.13 26.53
C THR A 66 -10.77 13.97 25.29
N PRO A 67 -11.80 14.83 25.11
CA PRO A 67 -12.67 14.80 23.93
C PRO A 67 -11.91 15.06 22.61
N GLN A 68 -10.71 15.67 22.66
CA GLN A 68 -9.88 15.96 21.48
C GLN A 68 -9.41 14.70 20.75
N VAL A 69 -9.50 13.52 21.40
CA VAL A 69 -9.22 12.22 20.79
C VAL A 69 -10.24 11.86 19.72
N LEU A 70 -11.49 12.32 19.88
CA LEU A 70 -12.58 12.04 18.94
C LEU A 70 -12.41 12.79 17.62
N ALA A 71 -13.06 12.25 16.60
CA ALA A 71 -13.15 12.81 15.24
C ALA A 71 -11.81 13.18 14.60
N ALA A 72 -11.87 13.96 13.52
CA ALA A 72 -10.70 14.40 12.77
C ALA A 72 -9.86 15.50 13.44
N GLY A 73 -10.39 16.15 14.46
CA GLY A 73 -9.70 17.19 15.23
C GLY A 73 -9.83 18.63 14.69
N HIS A 74 -10.67 18.90 13.67
CA HIS A 74 -10.82 20.24 13.09
C HIS A 74 -11.18 21.32 14.13
N GLY A 75 -12.21 21.07 14.94
CA GLY A 75 -12.64 22.00 15.97
C GLY A 75 -11.60 22.17 17.06
N ALA A 76 -10.94 21.08 17.47
CA ALA A 76 -9.88 21.12 18.47
C ALA A 76 -8.66 21.89 17.97
N MET A 77 -8.26 21.70 16.70
CA MET A 77 -7.14 22.40 16.10
C MET A 77 -7.32 23.91 16.11
N LEU A 78 -8.51 24.42 15.76
CA LEU A 78 -8.81 25.86 15.80
C LEU A 78 -8.81 26.43 17.22
N LEU A 79 -9.30 25.66 18.19
CA LEU A 79 -9.28 26.06 19.61
C LEU A 79 -7.86 26.04 20.18
N ASP A 80 -7.04 25.06 19.81
CA ASP A 80 -5.70 24.88 20.34
C ASP A 80 -4.67 25.85 19.75
N LEU A 81 -4.97 26.48 18.59
CA LEU A 81 -4.17 27.57 18.03
C LEU A 81 -4.03 28.76 18.98
N HIS A 82 -5.07 29.03 19.76
CA HIS A 82 -5.14 30.22 20.63
C HIS A 82 -5.04 29.89 22.12
N ARG A 83 -5.07 28.62 22.49
CA ARG A 83 -5.10 28.20 23.89
C ARG A 83 -3.71 27.84 24.38
N GLU A 84 -3.25 28.46 25.45
CA GLU A 84 -2.06 28.00 26.15
C GLU A 84 -2.34 26.68 26.88
N MET A 85 -1.50 25.69 26.64
CA MET A 85 -1.59 24.38 27.26
C MET A 85 -0.27 24.03 27.93
N ALA A 86 -0.34 23.43 29.09
CA ALA A 86 0.86 22.91 29.76
C ALA A 86 1.52 21.80 28.91
N ILE A 87 2.83 21.78 28.85
CA ILE A 87 3.61 20.84 28.02
C ILE A 87 3.20 19.37 28.29
N GLY A 88 3.00 19.01 29.54
CA GLY A 88 2.55 17.67 29.91
C GLY A 88 1.18 17.31 29.32
N VAL A 89 0.25 18.27 29.26
CA VAL A 89 -1.09 18.07 28.68
C VAL A 89 -0.97 17.83 27.17
N ILE A 90 -0.15 18.63 26.48
CA ILE A 90 0.07 18.48 25.03
C ILE A 90 0.64 17.07 24.74
N ALA A 91 1.63 16.62 25.52
CA ALA A 91 2.23 15.29 25.35
C ALA A 91 1.20 14.17 25.55
N VAL A 92 0.34 14.28 26.57
CA VAL A 92 -0.74 13.31 26.81
C VAL A 92 -1.73 13.28 25.67
N VAL A 93 -2.17 14.45 25.17
CA VAL A 93 -3.12 14.53 24.04
C VAL A 93 -2.52 13.91 22.77
N ILE A 94 -1.23 14.17 22.46
CA ILE A 94 -0.53 13.54 21.34
C ILE A 94 -0.56 12.02 21.47
N ALA A 95 -0.16 11.49 22.64
CA ALA A 95 -0.10 10.05 22.88
C ALA A 95 -1.48 9.38 22.77
N LEU A 96 -2.51 9.96 23.38
CA LEU A 96 -3.88 9.45 23.33
C LEU A 96 -4.45 9.51 21.92
N LYS A 97 -4.20 10.61 21.18
CA LYS A 97 -4.67 10.76 19.79
C LYS A 97 -4.00 9.77 18.85
N MET A 98 -2.69 9.59 18.96
CA MET A 98 -1.97 8.59 18.16
C MET A 98 -2.48 7.18 18.46
N THR A 99 -2.67 6.84 19.74
CA THR A 99 -3.21 5.54 20.14
C THR A 99 -4.62 5.31 19.60
N ALA A 100 -5.49 6.32 19.68
CA ALA A 100 -6.84 6.24 19.13
C ALA A 100 -6.85 6.05 17.61
N CYS A 101 -5.95 6.74 16.89
CA CYS A 101 -5.79 6.55 15.45
C CYS A 101 -5.36 5.13 15.11
N MET A 102 -4.41 4.54 15.85
CA MET A 102 -3.95 3.17 15.64
C MET A 102 -5.05 2.14 15.95
N ILE A 103 -5.80 2.32 17.04
CA ILE A 103 -6.95 1.47 17.38
C ILE A 103 -8.02 1.54 16.29
N SER A 104 -8.36 2.75 15.83
CA SER A 104 -9.36 2.95 14.77
C SER A 104 -8.95 2.23 13.49
N LEU A 105 -7.72 2.42 13.02
CA LEU A 105 -7.21 1.76 11.80
C LEU A 105 -7.16 0.24 11.97
N GLY A 106 -6.62 -0.24 13.09
CA GLY A 106 -6.47 -1.67 13.37
C GLY A 106 -7.79 -2.41 13.53
N SER A 107 -8.83 -1.74 14.05
CA SER A 107 -10.17 -2.32 14.21
C SER A 107 -11.00 -2.36 12.94
N GLY A 108 -10.49 -1.79 11.83
CA GLY A 108 -11.14 -1.84 10.51
C GLY A 108 -12.08 -0.68 10.21
N PHE A 109 -12.01 0.43 10.97
CA PHE A 109 -12.68 1.65 10.56
C PHE A 109 -12.18 2.12 9.19
N ARG A 110 -13.11 2.38 8.29
CA ARG A 110 -12.81 2.99 7.00
C ARG A 110 -12.69 4.50 7.19
N GLY A 111 -11.47 5.01 7.25
CA GLY A 111 -11.17 6.43 7.39
C GLY A 111 -9.78 6.76 6.86
N GLY A 112 -9.54 8.06 6.64
CA GLY A 112 -8.25 8.59 6.23
C GLY A 112 -7.49 9.17 7.43
N LEU A 113 -6.17 9.07 7.41
CA LEU A 113 -5.30 9.69 8.42
C LEU A 113 -5.05 11.19 8.15
N PHE A 114 -5.55 11.75 7.06
CA PHE A 114 -5.21 13.10 6.61
C PHE A 114 -5.40 14.15 7.72
N PHE A 115 -6.63 14.38 8.15
CA PHE A 115 -6.90 15.41 9.16
C PHE A 115 -6.35 15.07 10.54
N ALA A 116 -6.34 13.77 10.88
CA ALA A 116 -5.74 13.34 12.13
C ALA A 116 -4.23 13.61 12.16
N SER A 117 -3.53 13.44 11.04
CA SER A 117 -2.11 13.80 10.93
C SER A 117 -1.87 15.29 11.02
N LEU A 118 -2.71 16.12 10.39
CA LEU A 118 -2.61 17.58 10.51
C LEU A 118 -2.75 18.02 11.97
N PHE A 119 -3.73 17.50 12.69
CA PHE A 119 -3.96 17.80 14.10
C PHE A 119 -2.80 17.33 14.99
N VAL A 120 -2.37 16.08 14.86
CA VAL A 120 -1.21 15.58 15.63
C VAL A 120 0.06 16.35 15.29
N GLY A 121 0.27 16.66 14.01
CA GLY A 121 1.42 17.47 13.57
C GLY A 121 1.43 18.85 14.19
N SER A 122 0.27 19.52 14.26
CA SER A 122 0.16 20.83 14.92
C SER A 122 0.48 20.77 16.41
N LEU A 123 0.01 19.72 17.11
CA LEU A 123 0.35 19.51 18.53
C LEU A 123 1.84 19.19 18.74
N ILE A 124 2.46 18.42 17.84
CA ILE A 124 3.91 18.16 17.88
C ILE A 124 4.68 19.46 17.67
N GLY A 125 4.27 20.30 16.73
CA GLY A 125 4.86 21.60 16.49
C GLY A 125 4.76 22.53 17.73
N LYS A 126 3.58 22.56 18.38
CA LYS A 126 3.37 23.32 19.63
C LYS A 126 4.23 22.78 20.78
N PHE A 127 4.27 21.48 20.95
CA PHE A 127 5.11 20.82 21.94
C PHE A 127 6.59 21.16 21.72
N TYR A 128 7.04 21.08 20.48
CA TYR A 128 8.41 21.40 20.10
C TYR A 128 8.79 22.85 20.41
N ALA A 129 7.93 23.82 20.05
CA ALA A 129 8.16 25.24 20.37
C ALA A 129 8.24 25.47 21.88
N ALA A 130 7.38 24.84 22.68
CA ALA A 130 7.39 24.95 24.12
C ALA A 130 8.67 24.36 24.74
N VAL A 131 9.15 23.22 24.23
CA VAL A 131 10.40 22.58 24.65
C VAL A 131 11.60 23.45 24.27
N LEU A 132 11.64 24.00 23.05
CA LEU A 132 12.70 24.90 22.61
C LEU A 132 12.78 26.16 23.49
N LEU A 133 11.65 26.75 23.81
CA LEU A 133 11.63 27.93 24.68
C LEU A 133 12.23 27.66 26.07
N LEU A 134 12.05 26.42 26.60
CA LEU A 134 12.60 26.05 27.89
C LEU A 134 14.11 25.77 27.85
N TRP A 135 14.61 25.12 26.79
CA TRP A 135 15.97 24.59 26.75
C TRP A 135 16.92 25.48 25.93
N LEU A 136 16.41 26.17 24.90
CA LEU A 136 17.19 26.98 23.95
C LEU A 136 16.42 28.28 23.61
N PRO A 137 16.22 29.19 24.57
CA PRO A 137 15.42 30.40 24.37
C PRO A 137 15.96 31.33 23.27
N THR A 138 17.26 31.23 22.96
CA THR A 138 17.91 32.03 21.89
C THR A 138 17.45 31.64 20.47
N ILE A 139 17.01 30.39 20.28
CA ILE A 139 16.55 29.83 18.99
C ILE A 139 15.03 29.56 19.02
N ALA A 140 14.33 30.11 20.01
CA ALA A 140 12.91 29.90 20.16
C ALA A 140 12.14 30.36 18.90
N VAL A 141 11.28 29.48 18.40
CA VAL A 141 10.44 29.71 17.24
C VAL A 141 9.04 30.09 17.70
N ASP A 142 8.39 30.97 16.96
CA ASP A 142 6.98 31.30 17.19
C ASP A 142 6.14 29.99 17.25
N PRO A 143 5.37 29.78 18.33
CA PRO A 143 4.54 28.60 18.48
C PRO A 143 3.58 28.38 17.31
N GLN A 144 3.04 29.45 16.70
CA GLN A 144 2.12 29.34 15.55
C GLN A 144 2.87 28.84 14.31
N VAL A 145 4.09 29.35 14.03
CA VAL A 145 4.92 28.87 12.92
C VAL A 145 5.28 27.39 13.12
N SER A 146 5.68 27.01 14.33
CA SER A 146 6.01 25.61 14.66
C SER A 146 4.79 24.69 14.51
N MET A 147 3.59 25.14 14.93
CA MET A 147 2.34 24.39 14.75
C MET A 147 2.02 24.17 13.27
N LEU A 148 2.10 25.22 12.44
CA LEU A 148 1.86 25.14 11.01
C LEU A 148 2.89 24.26 10.30
N THR A 149 4.15 24.39 10.67
CA THR A 149 5.23 23.55 10.14
C THR A 149 5.02 22.08 10.51
N GLY A 150 4.76 21.79 11.79
CA GLY A 150 4.50 20.44 12.24
C GLY A 150 3.26 19.81 11.58
N MET A 151 2.19 20.60 11.44
CA MET A 151 0.98 20.21 10.70
C MET A 151 1.30 19.81 9.26
N ALA A 152 1.98 20.68 8.53
CA ALA A 152 2.29 20.45 7.12
C ALA A 152 3.27 19.29 6.93
N THR A 153 4.33 19.21 7.72
CA THR A 153 5.35 18.17 7.59
C THR A 153 4.84 16.79 7.97
N LEU A 154 4.04 16.64 9.02
CA LEU A 154 3.42 15.34 9.32
C LEU A 154 2.38 14.95 8.27
N GLY A 155 1.63 15.92 7.73
CA GLY A 155 0.75 15.73 6.60
C GLY A 155 1.51 15.19 5.37
N VAL A 156 2.66 15.79 5.04
CA VAL A 156 3.55 15.31 3.96
C VAL A 156 4.08 13.91 4.24
N ALA A 157 4.51 13.62 5.46
CA ALA A 157 5.06 12.31 5.81
C ALA A 157 4.04 11.18 5.58
N ILE A 158 2.76 11.41 5.90
CA ILE A 158 1.70 10.39 5.81
C ILE A 158 1.06 10.36 4.42
N VAL A 159 0.69 11.52 3.87
CA VAL A 159 -0.09 11.59 2.63
C VAL A 159 0.81 11.78 1.40
N GLY A 160 1.92 12.50 1.55
CA GLY A 160 2.74 13.01 0.46
C GLY A 160 2.26 14.41 0.02
N GLY A 161 2.76 14.91 -1.11
CA GLY A 161 2.33 16.18 -1.69
C GLY A 161 2.82 17.42 -0.94
N PRO A 162 4.14 17.71 -0.91
CA PRO A 162 4.71 18.85 -0.19
C PRO A 162 4.14 20.19 -0.64
N LEU A 163 3.87 20.36 -1.93
CA LEU A 163 3.24 21.59 -2.47
C LEU A 163 1.82 21.79 -1.93
N THR A 164 1.02 20.72 -1.90
CA THR A 164 -0.36 20.78 -1.39
C THR A 164 -0.40 21.26 0.05
N MET A 165 0.51 20.77 0.90
CA MET A 165 0.58 21.18 2.30
C MET A 165 1.07 22.62 2.45
N ALA A 166 2.03 23.05 1.63
CA ALA A 166 2.49 24.43 1.64
C ALA A 166 1.39 25.40 1.19
N PHE A 167 0.62 25.06 0.14
CA PHE A 167 -0.53 25.87 -0.28
C PHE A 167 -1.64 25.94 0.76
N LEU A 168 -1.88 24.86 1.49
CA LEU A 168 -2.83 24.87 2.62
C LEU A 168 -2.39 25.87 3.70
N VAL A 169 -1.10 25.92 4.02
CA VAL A 169 -0.56 26.92 4.96
C VAL A 169 -0.66 28.34 4.38
N LEU A 170 -0.39 28.52 3.08
CA LEU A 170 -0.57 29.82 2.42
C LEU A 170 -2.02 30.31 2.51
N GLU A 171 -2.98 29.43 2.29
CA GLU A 171 -4.40 29.75 2.38
C GLU A 171 -4.80 30.18 3.81
N MET A 172 -4.25 29.49 4.82
CA MET A 172 -4.54 29.79 6.23
C MET A 172 -3.88 31.09 6.70
N THR A 173 -2.65 31.39 6.27
CA THR A 173 -1.85 32.52 6.80
C THR A 173 -1.82 33.70 5.88
N ARG A 174 -2.00 33.52 4.57
CA ARG A 174 -1.75 34.53 3.51
C ARG A 174 -0.37 35.17 3.61
N ASN A 175 0.59 34.48 4.18
CA ASN A 175 1.96 34.92 4.37
C ASN A 175 2.92 34.05 3.56
N VAL A 176 3.56 34.68 2.55
CA VAL A 176 4.45 33.97 1.62
C VAL A 176 5.75 33.56 2.32
N ASP A 177 6.28 34.37 3.24
CA ASP A 177 7.53 34.10 3.96
C ASP A 177 7.40 32.84 4.81
N VAL A 178 6.33 32.74 5.59
CA VAL A 178 6.02 31.55 6.40
C VAL A 178 5.80 30.34 5.49
N THR A 179 5.09 30.53 4.39
CA THR A 179 4.84 29.43 3.42
C THR A 179 6.13 28.92 2.78
N ALA A 180 7.07 29.80 2.46
CA ALA A 180 8.36 29.40 1.90
C ALA A 180 9.17 28.53 2.87
N VAL A 181 9.19 28.91 4.15
CA VAL A 181 9.84 28.13 5.22
C VAL A 181 9.18 26.76 5.39
N VAL A 182 7.85 26.75 5.46
CA VAL A 182 7.07 25.50 5.57
C VAL A 182 7.28 24.61 4.35
N LEU A 183 7.34 25.18 3.14
CA LEU A 183 7.63 24.43 1.92
C LEU A 183 9.00 23.78 1.98
N ALA A 184 10.04 24.50 2.41
CA ALA A 184 11.38 23.93 2.60
C ALA A 184 11.36 22.76 3.59
N ALA A 185 10.69 22.92 4.73
CA ALA A 185 10.49 21.86 5.72
C ALA A 185 9.73 20.65 5.14
N CYS A 186 8.69 20.88 4.36
CA CYS A 186 7.92 19.85 3.67
C CYS A 186 8.76 19.07 2.65
N ILE A 187 9.64 19.73 1.90
CA ILE A 187 10.55 19.10 0.95
C ILE A 187 11.55 18.22 1.70
N VAL A 188 12.15 18.70 2.78
CA VAL A 188 13.06 17.91 3.62
C VAL A 188 12.37 16.65 4.16
N THR A 189 11.16 16.80 4.71
CA THR A 189 10.36 15.66 5.18
C THR A 189 10.06 14.68 4.04
N SER A 190 9.64 15.18 2.87
CA SER A 190 9.31 14.34 1.72
C SER A 190 10.49 13.51 1.25
N ILE A 191 11.67 14.13 1.16
CA ILE A 191 12.93 13.46 0.79
C ILE A 191 13.30 12.43 1.86
N GLY A 192 13.26 12.81 3.14
CA GLY A 192 13.59 11.93 4.26
C GLY A 192 12.69 10.68 4.31
N VAL A 193 11.38 10.86 4.18
CA VAL A 193 10.42 9.74 4.16
C VAL A 193 10.61 8.85 2.94
N ARG A 194 10.83 9.42 1.75
CA ARG A 194 11.11 8.64 0.53
C ARG A 194 12.38 7.83 0.65
N PHE A 195 13.43 8.40 1.21
CA PHE A 195 14.72 7.73 1.36
C PHE A 195 14.69 6.62 2.41
N LEU A 196 14.02 6.86 3.56
CA LEU A 196 14.02 5.92 4.70
C LEU A 196 12.90 4.88 4.63
N PHE A 197 11.79 5.18 3.97
CA PHE A 197 10.61 4.33 3.96
C PHE A 197 10.11 3.96 2.56
N GLY A 198 10.27 4.85 1.56
CA GLY A 198 9.97 4.58 0.16
C GLY A 198 8.50 4.78 -0.25
N HIS A 199 7.57 4.84 0.68
CA HIS A 199 6.13 4.88 0.41
C HIS A 199 5.42 5.99 1.20
N SER A 200 4.30 6.51 0.68
CA SER A 200 3.29 7.22 1.48
C SER A 200 2.35 6.20 2.14
N PHE A 201 1.54 6.63 3.12
CA PHE A 201 0.60 5.73 3.81
C PHE A 201 -0.35 5.01 2.84
N SER A 202 -0.86 5.72 1.84
CA SER A 202 -1.78 5.14 0.84
C SER A 202 -1.08 4.08 -0.03
N THR A 203 0.12 4.38 -0.52
CA THR A 203 0.91 3.44 -1.33
C THR A 203 1.45 2.28 -0.50
N TRP A 204 1.79 2.51 0.78
CA TRP A 204 2.20 1.47 1.72
C TRP A 204 1.08 0.48 2.00
N ARG A 205 -0.15 0.96 2.21
CA ARG A 205 -1.30 0.09 2.44
C ARG A 205 -1.62 -0.78 1.23
N LEU A 206 -1.48 -0.24 0.02
CA LEU A 206 -1.61 -0.99 -1.23
C LEU A 206 -0.48 -2.02 -1.40
N HIS A 207 0.75 -1.65 -1.05
CA HIS A 207 1.88 -2.58 -1.05
C HIS A 207 1.67 -3.76 -0.10
N LEU A 208 1.12 -3.53 1.09
CA LEU A 208 0.76 -4.59 2.05
C LEU A 208 -0.36 -5.51 1.53
N SER A 209 -1.22 -5.00 0.65
CA SER A 209 -2.25 -5.80 -0.03
C SER A 209 -1.72 -6.60 -1.24
N GLY A 210 -0.39 -6.60 -1.45
CA GLY A 210 0.26 -7.29 -2.58
C GLY A 210 0.23 -6.52 -3.90
N GLU A 211 -0.25 -5.27 -3.90
CA GLU A 211 -0.28 -4.42 -5.08
C GLU A 211 0.98 -3.55 -5.17
N THR A 212 1.81 -3.76 -6.19
CA THR A 212 2.99 -2.92 -6.47
C THR A 212 2.62 -1.74 -7.34
N ILE A 213 2.27 -0.61 -6.72
CA ILE A 213 2.00 0.64 -7.43
C ILE A 213 3.26 1.50 -7.41
N ARG A 214 3.84 1.78 -8.57
CA ARG A 214 5.04 2.62 -8.73
C ARG A 214 4.73 4.09 -9.08
N SER A 215 3.53 4.39 -9.62
CA SER A 215 3.12 5.75 -9.96
C SER A 215 1.61 5.96 -9.81
N ALA A 216 1.18 7.23 -9.72
CA ALA A 216 -0.25 7.59 -9.66
C ALA A 216 -1.02 7.16 -10.92
N ASN A 217 -0.34 7.03 -12.07
CA ASN A 217 -0.92 6.60 -13.34
C ASN A 217 -1.15 5.07 -13.39
N ASP A 218 -0.49 4.29 -12.56
CA ASP A 218 -0.61 2.83 -12.53
C ASP A 218 -1.91 2.34 -11.88
N VAL A 219 -2.65 3.20 -11.16
CA VAL A 219 -3.71 2.76 -10.24
C VAL A 219 -5.04 2.48 -10.91
N GLY A 220 -5.37 3.14 -12.02
CA GLY A 220 -6.71 3.09 -12.61
C GLY A 220 -6.94 1.88 -13.52
N TRP A 221 -6.07 1.63 -14.47
CA TRP A 221 -6.23 0.62 -15.52
C TRP A 221 -5.66 -0.76 -15.13
N LEU A 222 -4.60 -0.81 -14.30
CA LEU A 222 -4.03 -2.06 -13.75
C LEU A 222 -5.04 -2.85 -12.90
N ARG A 223 -5.92 -2.17 -12.17
CA ARG A 223 -6.99 -2.82 -11.40
C ARG A 223 -7.99 -3.57 -12.28
N ASN A 224 -8.16 -3.12 -13.52
CA ASN A 224 -9.10 -3.72 -14.46
C ASN A 224 -8.49 -4.83 -15.30
N LEU A 225 -7.15 -4.98 -15.30
CA LEU A 225 -6.45 -5.98 -16.06
C LEU A 225 -6.07 -7.17 -15.16
N THR A 226 -7.05 -8.00 -14.83
CA THR A 226 -6.88 -9.21 -14.02
C THR A 226 -6.57 -10.43 -14.87
N VAL A 227 -6.01 -11.47 -14.25
CA VAL A 227 -5.80 -12.79 -14.87
C VAL A 227 -7.12 -13.35 -15.37
N GLU A 228 -8.22 -13.24 -14.60
CA GLU A 228 -9.56 -13.69 -14.98
C GLU A 228 -10.02 -13.13 -16.34
N ARG A 229 -9.78 -11.84 -16.59
CA ARG A 229 -10.15 -11.17 -17.84
C ARG A 229 -9.24 -11.48 -19.01
N THR A 230 -8.06 -12.04 -18.73
CA THR A 230 -7.02 -12.29 -19.74
C THR A 230 -6.77 -13.77 -19.95
N MET A 231 -7.11 -14.63 -19.01
CA MET A 231 -6.93 -16.07 -19.16
C MET A 231 -7.79 -16.62 -20.29
N ARG A 232 -7.35 -17.77 -20.81
CA ARG A 232 -8.11 -18.59 -21.75
C ARG A 232 -8.63 -19.81 -21.01
N THR A 233 -9.81 -20.26 -21.38
CA THR A 233 -10.49 -21.40 -20.74
C THR A 233 -10.44 -22.66 -21.60
N ASP A 234 -9.99 -22.56 -22.85
CA ASP A 234 -9.90 -23.63 -23.84
C ASP A 234 -8.58 -24.39 -23.72
N ILE A 235 -8.29 -24.96 -22.55
CA ILE A 235 -7.08 -25.74 -22.32
C ILE A 235 -7.33 -27.24 -22.38
N GLY A 236 -6.41 -27.99 -23.02
CA GLY A 236 -6.39 -29.42 -22.94
C GLY A 236 -6.03 -29.88 -21.52
N GLN A 237 -6.92 -30.67 -20.93
CA GLN A 237 -6.68 -31.29 -19.62
C GLN A 237 -6.52 -32.80 -19.80
N VAL A 238 -5.57 -33.39 -19.04
CA VAL A 238 -5.34 -34.83 -19.02
C VAL A 238 -5.22 -35.30 -17.57
N PRO A 239 -5.73 -36.50 -17.27
CA PRO A 239 -5.56 -37.06 -15.94
C PRO A 239 -4.08 -37.44 -15.69
N SER A 240 -3.63 -37.23 -14.46
CA SER A 240 -2.25 -37.52 -14.03
C SER A 240 -1.80 -38.98 -14.29
N THR A 241 -2.76 -39.90 -14.39
CA THR A 241 -2.55 -41.33 -14.66
C THR A 241 -2.48 -41.67 -16.15
N ALA A 242 -2.70 -40.70 -17.05
CA ALA A 242 -2.61 -40.94 -18.49
C ALA A 242 -1.16 -41.26 -18.90
N THR A 243 -0.99 -42.19 -19.83
CA THR A 243 0.33 -42.47 -20.41
C THR A 243 0.70 -41.44 -21.48
N ILE A 244 1.97 -41.29 -21.76
CA ILE A 244 2.46 -40.39 -22.82
C ILE A 244 1.86 -40.77 -24.17
N ALA A 245 1.74 -42.06 -24.47
CA ALA A 245 1.13 -42.55 -25.72
C ALA A 245 -0.34 -42.14 -25.84
N ALA A 246 -1.12 -42.27 -24.77
CA ALA A 246 -2.51 -41.80 -24.73
C ALA A 246 -2.62 -40.27 -24.96
N CYS A 247 -1.72 -39.47 -24.37
CA CYS A 247 -1.68 -38.04 -24.58
C CYS A 247 -1.32 -37.67 -26.03
N ARG A 248 -0.35 -38.40 -26.66
CA ARG A 248 0.01 -38.22 -28.07
C ARG A 248 -1.14 -38.54 -29.02
N ALA A 249 -1.93 -39.56 -28.70
CA ALA A 249 -3.12 -39.91 -29.49
C ALA A 249 -4.23 -38.86 -29.39
N GLN A 250 -4.37 -38.21 -28.24
CA GLN A 250 -5.40 -37.21 -28.00
C GLN A 250 -5.00 -35.84 -28.53
N PHE A 251 -3.73 -35.44 -28.43
CA PHE A 251 -3.21 -34.13 -28.81
C PHE A 251 -2.14 -34.28 -29.91
N ALA A 252 -2.49 -33.96 -31.15
CA ALA A 252 -1.53 -33.93 -32.25
C ALA A 252 -0.49 -32.85 -32.05
N LEU A 253 0.73 -33.07 -32.51
CA LEU A 253 1.81 -32.07 -32.45
C LEU A 253 1.38 -30.79 -33.16
N GLY A 254 1.46 -29.64 -32.46
CA GLY A 254 1.03 -28.34 -32.96
C GLY A 254 -0.44 -27.98 -32.71
N SER A 255 -1.28 -28.88 -32.18
CA SER A 255 -2.69 -28.60 -31.83
C SER A 255 -2.83 -27.60 -30.67
N CYS A 256 -1.95 -27.69 -29.70
CA CYS A 256 -1.82 -26.77 -28.56
C CYS A 256 -0.37 -26.60 -28.16
N ARG A 257 -0.04 -25.61 -27.32
CA ARG A 257 1.34 -25.40 -26.82
C ARG A 257 1.65 -26.28 -25.61
N ALA A 258 0.66 -26.46 -24.76
CA ALA A 258 0.81 -27.20 -23.51
C ALA A 258 -0.52 -27.82 -23.12
N ILE A 259 -0.45 -28.82 -22.25
CA ILE A 259 -1.59 -29.47 -21.61
C ILE A 259 -1.44 -29.35 -20.10
N VAL A 260 -2.56 -29.24 -19.39
CA VAL A 260 -2.60 -29.21 -17.94
C VAL A 260 -2.89 -30.61 -17.39
N VAL A 261 -2.08 -31.04 -16.47
CA VAL A 261 -2.24 -32.30 -15.78
C VAL A 261 -3.09 -32.11 -14.53
N VAL A 262 -4.14 -32.93 -14.39
CA VAL A 262 -5.04 -32.86 -13.23
C VAL A 262 -5.14 -34.23 -12.54
N ASN A 263 -5.41 -34.21 -11.23
CA ASN A 263 -5.67 -35.45 -10.49
C ASN A 263 -7.14 -35.90 -10.67
N LYS A 264 -7.53 -36.97 -9.97
CA LYS A 264 -8.91 -37.52 -10.00
C LYS A 264 -9.98 -36.55 -9.44
N ALA A 265 -9.57 -35.53 -8.71
CA ALA A 265 -10.44 -34.50 -8.15
C ALA A 265 -10.47 -33.21 -9.00
N ASP A 266 -9.95 -33.25 -10.23
CA ASP A 266 -9.78 -32.07 -11.13
C ASP A 266 -8.82 -30.99 -10.57
N GLU A 267 -7.94 -31.36 -9.63
CA GLU A 267 -6.98 -30.43 -9.05
C GLU A 267 -5.68 -30.42 -9.86
N TYR A 268 -5.06 -29.25 -9.92
CA TYR A 268 -3.84 -28.99 -10.66
C TYR A 268 -2.65 -29.81 -10.17
N CYS A 269 -1.99 -30.49 -11.09
CA CYS A 269 -0.78 -31.30 -10.86
C CYS A 269 0.44 -30.80 -11.65
N GLY A 270 0.27 -29.82 -12.54
CA GLY A 270 1.36 -29.24 -13.33
C GLY A 270 0.99 -29.02 -14.79
N VAL A 271 1.95 -28.54 -15.56
CA VAL A 271 1.84 -28.26 -17.00
C VAL A 271 2.90 -29.09 -17.73
N VAL A 272 2.54 -29.67 -18.85
CA VAL A 272 3.46 -30.34 -19.77
C VAL A 272 3.42 -29.63 -21.12
N MET A 273 4.60 -29.27 -21.61
CA MET A 273 4.72 -28.66 -22.94
C MET A 273 4.54 -29.74 -24.03
N LEU A 274 3.62 -29.48 -24.96
CA LEU A 274 3.28 -30.48 -25.97
C LEU A 274 4.51 -31.02 -26.78
N PRO A 275 5.47 -30.18 -27.19
CA PRO A 275 6.68 -30.67 -27.87
C PRO A 275 7.48 -31.69 -27.05
N GLU A 276 7.47 -31.58 -25.73
CA GLU A 276 8.22 -32.50 -24.85
C GLU A 276 7.64 -33.93 -24.89
N LEU A 277 6.32 -34.05 -25.07
CA LEU A 277 5.68 -35.38 -25.25
C LEU A 277 6.13 -36.09 -26.51
N PHE A 278 6.59 -35.37 -27.53
CA PHE A 278 7.04 -35.92 -28.82
C PHE A 278 8.57 -35.97 -28.93
N SER A 279 9.28 -35.93 -27.81
CA SER A 279 10.73 -36.17 -27.78
C SER A 279 11.03 -37.63 -28.15
N GLY A 280 12.01 -37.85 -29.04
CA GLY A 280 12.38 -39.18 -29.50
C GLY A 280 12.88 -40.10 -28.38
N ASP A 281 13.43 -39.55 -27.30
CA ASP A 281 13.90 -40.29 -26.13
C ASP A 281 12.78 -41.04 -25.40
N LEU A 282 11.52 -40.59 -25.59
CA LEU A 282 10.34 -41.15 -24.94
C LEU A 282 9.65 -42.27 -25.79
N ASP A 283 10.08 -42.50 -27.04
CA ASP A 283 9.37 -43.39 -27.96
C ASP A 283 9.32 -44.85 -27.47
N SER A 284 10.36 -45.28 -26.81
CA SER A 284 10.46 -46.69 -26.32
C SER A 284 9.69 -46.93 -25.01
N ILE A 285 9.31 -45.86 -24.27
CA ILE A 285 8.75 -45.93 -22.93
C ILE A 285 7.41 -45.18 -22.81
N ALA A 286 6.88 -44.68 -23.93
CA ALA A 286 5.68 -43.86 -23.96
C ALA A 286 4.41 -44.52 -23.40
N ASP A 287 4.34 -45.84 -23.45
CA ASP A 287 3.23 -46.62 -22.90
C ASP A 287 3.37 -46.92 -21.39
N GLU A 288 4.58 -46.77 -20.83
CA GLU A 288 4.88 -47.12 -19.43
C GLU A 288 4.89 -45.91 -18.52
N ILE A 289 5.32 -44.73 -19.05
CA ILE A 289 5.48 -43.51 -18.25
C ILE A 289 4.17 -42.72 -18.20
N GLN A 290 3.83 -42.26 -17.00
CA GLN A 290 2.69 -41.37 -16.79
C GLN A 290 3.05 -39.93 -17.12
N VAL A 291 2.10 -39.17 -17.67
CA VAL A 291 2.28 -37.76 -18.08
C VAL A 291 2.67 -36.83 -16.90
N VAL A 292 2.29 -37.19 -15.68
CA VAL A 292 2.63 -36.42 -14.48
C VAL A 292 4.13 -36.35 -14.20
N GLU A 293 4.91 -37.35 -14.68
CA GLU A 293 6.37 -37.41 -14.51
C GLU A 293 7.09 -36.30 -15.34
N LEU A 294 6.44 -35.82 -16.41
CA LEU A 294 6.94 -34.73 -17.23
C LEU A 294 6.35 -33.35 -16.78
N ALA A 295 5.48 -33.35 -15.77
CA ALA A 295 4.79 -32.14 -15.34
C ALA A 295 5.77 -31.15 -14.68
N LYS A 296 5.74 -29.92 -15.14
CA LYS A 296 6.49 -28.79 -14.59
C LYS A 296 5.57 -27.85 -13.85
N TYR A 297 6.13 -26.95 -13.07
CA TYR A 297 5.41 -25.88 -12.36
C TYR A 297 4.33 -26.39 -11.41
N ILE A 298 4.56 -27.52 -10.73
CA ILE A 298 3.59 -28.20 -9.85
C ILE A 298 3.09 -27.27 -8.73
N ASP A 299 4.00 -26.46 -8.17
CA ASP A 299 3.72 -25.53 -7.05
C ASP A 299 3.44 -24.11 -7.52
N VAL A 300 3.50 -23.85 -8.83
CA VAL A 300 3.34 -22.49 -9.39
C VAL A 300 2.07 -22.45 -10.22
N ALA A 301 1.10 -21.64 -9.79
CA ALA A 301 -0.13 -21.39 -10.50
C ALA A 301 -0.60 -19.92 -10.32
N LEU A 302 -1.38 -19.44 -11.27
CA LEU A 302 -1.98 -18.11 -11.19
C LEU A 302 -3.37 -18.19 -10.55
N ARG A 303 -3.84 -17.05 -10.00
CA ARG A 303 -5.19 -16.91 -9.47
C ARG A 303 -5.96 -15.85 -10.25
N PRO A 304 -7.29 -15.99 -10.40
CA PRO A 304 -8.11 -15.10 -11.22
C PRO A 304 -8.09 -13.63 -10.76
N GLU A 305 -8.01 -13.40 -9.45
CA GLU A 305 -7.96 -12.05 -8.86
C GLU A 305 -6.62 -11.33 -9.02
N MET A 306 -5.56 -12.04 -9.43
CA MET A 306 -4.24 -11.43 -9.62
C MET A 306 -4.28 -10.42 -10.78
N ASN A 307 -3.58 -9.29 -10.62
CA ASN A 307 -3.34 -8.40 -11.73
C ASN A 307 -2.25 -8.94 -12.66
N ILE A 308 -2.29 -8.53 -13.93
CA ILE A 308 -1.35 -9.01 -14.96
C ILE A 308 0.12 -8.73 -14.61
N LYS A 309 0.42 -7.64 -13.93
CA LYS A 309 1.81 -7.33 -13.54
C LYS A 309 2.35 -8.31 -12.50
N THR A 310 1.52 -8.72 -11.54
CA THR A 310 1.86 -9.78 -10.58
C THR A 310 2.02 -11.11 -11.29
N ALA A 311 1.13 -11.43 -12.24
CA ALA A 311 1.25 -12.63 -13.06
C ALA A 311 2.54 -12.65 -13.88
N MET A 312 2.93 -11.53 -14.51
CA MET A 312 4.18 -11.41 -15.25
C MET A 312 5.40 -11.67 -14.36
N LYS A 313 5.39 -11.16 -13.12
CA LYS A 313 6.46 -11.43 -12.17
C LYS A 313 6.57 -12.93 -11.83
N ILE A 314 5.43 -13.62 -11.67
CA ILE A 314 5.42 -15.06 -11.42
C ILE A 314 5.96 -15.83 -12.65
N PHE A 315 5.65 -15.39 -13.88
CA PHE A 315 6.23 -15.94 -15.09
C PHE A 315 7.76 -15.77 -15.14
N ASP A 316 8.24 -14.56 -14.82
CA ASP A 316 9.69 -14.24 -14.79
C ASP A 316 10.40 -15.07 -13.68
N ASP A 317 9.82 -15.15 -12.47
CA ASP A 317 10.41 -15.87 -11.34
C ASP A 317 10.43 -17.40 -11.57
N ALA A 318 9.44 -17.94 -12.29
CA ALA A 318 9.33 -19.38 -12.60
C ALA A 318 9.95 -19.75 -13.95
N GLU A 319 10.44 -18.79 -14.73
CA GLU A 319 10.92 -18.98 -16.12
C GLU A 319 9.90 -19.75 -16.98
N ALA A 320 8.60 -19.45 -16.81
CA ALA A 320 7.52 -20.19 -17.41
C ALA A 320 6.93 -19.49 -18.62
N GLU A 321 6.71 -20.20 -19.72
CA GLU A 321 6.02 -19.65 -20.91
C GLU A 321 4.49 -19.71 -20.79
N LEU A 322 3.98 -20.65 -19.97
CA LEU A 322 2.56 -20.89 -19.76
C LEU A 322 2.31 -21.39 -18.35
N LEU A 323 1.33 -20.83 -17.66
CA LEU A 323 0.90 -21.24 -16.33
C LEU A 323 -0.61 -21.47 -16.29
N ALA A 324 -1.02 -22.47 -15.51
CA ALA A 324 -2.43 -22.70 -15.23
C ALA A 324 -2.98 -21.66 -14.27
N VAL A 325 -4.28 -21.39 -14.39
CA VAL A 325 -5.04 -20.57 -13.46
C VAL A 325 -5.92 -21.47 -12.62
N ILE A 326 -5.73 -21.45 -11.31
CA ILE A 326 -6.50 -22.23 -10.32
C ILE A 326 -7.49 -21.34 -9.59
N GLN A 327 -8.57 -21.92 -9.10
CA GLN A 327 -9.64 -21.18 -8.45
C GLN A 327 -9.17 -20.50 -7.13
N SER A 328 -8.45 -21.23 -6.29
CA SER A 328 -7.83 -20.71 -5.05
C SER A 328 -6.70 -21.65 -4.59
N GLU A 329 -5.95 -21.23 -3.56
CA GLU A 329 -4.93 -22.09 -2.94
C GLU A 329 -5.52 -23.32 -2.24
N ASP A 330 -6.70 -23.17 -1.63
CA ASP A 330 -7.42 -24.25 -0.95
C ASP A 330 -8.17 -25.15 -1.93
N ASN A 331 -8.60 -24.60 -3.08
CA ASN A 331 -9.26 -25.33 -4.15
C ASN A 331 -8.45 -25.17 -5.44
N ARG A 332 -7.52 -26.10 -5.67
CA ARG A 332 -6.60 -26.10 -6.83
C ARG A 332 -7.26 -26.50 -8.15
N LYS A 333 -8.59 -26.35 -8.26
CA LYS A 333 -9.30 -26.67 -9.50
C LYS A 333 -8.86 -25.72 -10.63
N VAL A 334 -8.52 -26.30 -11.78
CA VAL A 334 -8.07 -25.56 -12.96
C VAL A 334 -9.27 -24.90 -13.63
N ILE A 335 -9.21 -23.58 -13.80
CA ILE A 335 -10.26 -22.78 -14.47
C ILE A 335 -9.81 -22.16 -15.79
N GLY A 336 -8.51 -22.16 -16.06
CA GLY A 336 -7.96 -21.61 -17.30
C GLY A 336 -6.45 -21.68 -17.35
N PHE A 337 -5.88 -20.95 -18.28
CA PHE A 337 -4.45 -20.77 -18.44
C PHE A 337 -4.10 -19.41 -19.01
N LEU A 338 -2.86 -18.99 -18.80
CA LEU A 338 -2.33 -17.75 -19.34
C LEU A 338 -0.92 -18.01 -19.88
N SER A 339 -0.60 -17.47 -21.04
CA SER A 339 0.77 -17.47 -21.55
C SER A 339 1.45 -16.13 -21.26
N GLU A 340 2.75 -16.16 -20.97
CA GLU A 340 3.57 -14.97 -20.74
C GLU A 340 3.46 -13.96 -21.88
N SER A 341 3.61 -14.44 -23.12
CA SER A 341 3.55 -13.59 -24.31
C SER A 341 2.22 -12.86 -24.48
N PHE A 342 1.09 -13.51 -24.13
CA PHE A 342 -0.24 -12.90 -24.19
C PHE A 342 -0.42 -11.90 -23.03
N ALA A 343 0.00 -12.25 -21.82
CA ALA A 343 -0.03 -11.35 -20.67
C ALA A 343 0.77 -10.07 -20.95
N ARG A 344 1.99 -10.21 -21.47
CA ARG A 344 2.88 -9.09 -21.83
C ARG A 344 2.28 -8.20 -22.92
N ARG A 345 1.72 -8.81 -23.97
CA ARG A 345 1.04 -8.05 -25.05
C ARG A 345 -0.15 -7.25 -24.51
N ARG A 346 -1.01 -7.88 -23.71
CA ARG A 346 -2.18 -7.19 -23.12
C ARG A 346 -1.77 -6.07 -22.18
N TYR A 347 -0.70 -6.25 -21.43
CA TYR A 347 -0.14 -5.21 -20.58
C TYR A 347 0.32 -4.00 -21.39
N VAL A 348 1.06 -4.21 -22.48
CA VAL A 348 1.55 -3.13 -23.36
C VAL A 348 0.37 -2.42 -24.05
N GLU A 349 -0.61 -3.16 -24.58
CA GLU A 349 -1.81 -2.57 -25.20
C GLU A 349 -2.57 -1.65 -24.25
N GLU A 350 -2.76 -2.05 -22.99
CA GLU A 350 -3.46 -1.24 -22.00
C GLU A 350 -2.61 -0.06 -21.50
N LEU A 351 -1.29 -0.22 -21.41
CA LEU A 351 -0.36 0.87 -21.12
C LEU A 351 -0.41 1.95 -22.21
N ASP A 352 -0.41 1.55 -23.47
CA ASP A 352 -0.51 2.49 -24.61
C ASP A 352 -1.84 3.24 -24.61
N LYS A 353 -2.96 2.56 -24.31
CA LYS A 353 -4.27 3.22 -24.18
C LYS A 353 -4.28 4.23 -23.03
N ALA A 354 -3.73 3.87 -21.87
CA ALA A 354 -3.64 4.75 -20.72
C ALA A 354 -2.78 6.00 -21.03
N THR A 355 -1.65 5.82 -21.72
CA THR A 355 -0.76 6.91 -22.11
C THR A 355 -1.42 7.85 -23.14
N ARG A 356 -2.13 7.33 -24.13
CA ARG A 356 -2.86 8.13 -25.12
C ARG A 356 -4.03 8.88 -24.50
N GLY A 357 -4.73 8.31 -23.52
CA GLY A 357 -5.81 8.97 -22.78
C GLY A 357 -5.35 10.18 -21.97
N VAL A 358 -4.08 10.21 -21.54
CA VAL A 358 -3.48 11.33 -20.80
C VAL A 358 -2.95 12.43 -21.73
N LEU A 359 -2.52 12.07 -22.96
CA LEU A 359 -1.99 13.03 -23.95
C LEU A 359 -3.05 13.61 -24.87
N GLY A 360 -4.29 13.10 -24.84
CA GLY A 360 -5.38 13.49 -25.73
C GLY A 360 -6.52 14.27 -25.07
N SER A 361 -6.33 14.78 -23.83
CA SER A 361 -7.29 15.65 -23.14
C SER A 361 -6.73 17.07 -22.96
#